data_70ac79c353162b2167fd9d60101742c3
#
_entry.id   70ac79c353162b2167fd9d60101742c3
#
_cell.length_a   1.000
_cell.length_b   1.000
_cell.length_c   1.000
_cell.angle_alpha   90.00
_cell.angle_beta   90.00
_cell.angle_gamma   90.00
#
_symmetry.space_group_name_H-M   'P 1'
#
loop_
_entity.id
_entity.type
_entity.pdbx_description
1 polymer ?
#
loop_
_entity_poly.entity_id
_entity_poly.type
_entity_poly.pdbx_seq_one_letter_code
_entity_poly.pdbx_strand_id
1 'polypeptide(L)'
;MTIFSKIIAGEIPSYKIAENEKFFAFLDIFPLREGHVLVVPKTETDKFFDLPDEFLSEMLLFAKPIAKAIERSFNCNRCGVEVVGLEVPHAHMHLIPINSANDLNFTKDKLKMTPEQMKKVQETIVGNL
;
A
#
# COMPACT_ATOMS: atom_id res chain seq x y z
N MET A 1 -19.50 0.37 -4.67
CA MET A 1 -18.19 -0.29 -4.50
C MET A 1 -17.07 0.60 -5.00
N THR A 2 -16.05 0.76 -4.21
CA THR A 2 -14.85 1.50 -4.63
C THR A 2 -13.98 0.63 -5.53
N ILE A 3 -12.98 1.25 -6.18
CA ILE A 3 -11.99 0.50 -6.95
C ILE A 3 -11.23 -0.49 -6.05
N PHE A 4 -10.98 -0.13 -4.77
CA PHE A 4 -10.29 -1.03 -3.84
C PHE A 4 -11.18 -2.22 -3.45
N SER A 5 -12.49 -2.01 -3.27
CA SER A 5 -13.43 -3.11 -3.05
C SER A 5 -13.42 -4.10 -4.21
N LYS A 6 -13.34 -3.60 -5.44
CA LYS A 6 -13.26 -4.44 -6.64
C LYS A 6 -11.96 -5.22 -6.72
N ILE A 7 -10.85 -4.60 -6.29
CA ILE A 7 -9.54 -5.27 -6.21
C ILE A 7 -9.60 -6.40 -5.18
N ILE A 8 -10.16 -6.14 -4.00
CA ILE A 8 -10.31 -7.13 -2.93
C ILE A 8 -11.16 -8.31 -3.41
N ALA A 9 -12.22 -8.04 -4.16
CA ALA A 9 -13.12 -9.06 -4.70
C ALA A 9 -12.53 -9.83 -5.89
N GLY A 10 -11.39 -9.40 -6.43
CA GLY A 10 -10.77 -10.03 -7.59
C GLY A 10 -11.37 -9.62 -8.92
N GLU A 11 -12.24 -8.62 -8.94
CA GLU A 11 -12.86 -8.12 -10.19
C GLU A 11 -11.87 -7.28 -11.00
N ILE A 12 -10.93 -6.63 -10.33
CA ILE A 12 -9.84 -5.87 -10.94
C ILE A 12 -8.53 -6.52 -10.52
N PRO A 13 -7.63 -6.83 -11.46
CA PRO A 13 -6.34 -7.42 -11.11
C PRO A 13 -5.48 -6.43 -10.33
N SER A 14 -4.62 -6.98 -9.45
CA SER A 14 -3.68 -6.19 -8.67
C SER A 14 -2.41 -6.99 -8.42
N TYR A 15 -1.36 -6.30 -7.97
CA TYR A 15 -0.12 -6.94 -7.55
C TYR A 15 -0.18 -7.12 -6.03
N LYS A 16 -0.83 -8.19 -5.61
CA LYS A 16 -1.04 -8.47 -4.18
C LYS A 16 0.28 -8.72 -3.45
N ILE A 17 0.41 -8.14 -2.26
CA ILE A 17 1.55 -8.32 -1.37
C ILE A 17 1.19 -9.24 -0.21
N ALA A 18 0.05 -8.99 0.45
CA ALA A 18 -0.38 -9.77 1.60
C ALA A 18 -1.88 -9.59 1.82
N GLU A 19 -2.46 -10.52 2.59
CA GLU A 19 -3.89 -10.50 2.85
C GLU A 19 -4.18 -11.27 4.14
N ASN A 20 -5.15 -10.80 4.91
CA ASN A 20 -5.77 -11.57 5.98
C ASN A 20 -7.28 -11.34 5.96
N GLU A 21 -7.98 -11.71 7.03
CA GLU A 21 -9.45 -11.58 7.07
C GLU A 21 -9.93 -10.14 6.96
N LYS A 22 -9.16 -9.18 7.49
CA LYS A 22 -9.57 -7.77 7.60
C LYS A 22 -8.88 -6.83 6.63
N PHE A 23 -7.69 -7.19 6.13
CA PHE A 23 -6.85 -6.29 5.35
C PHE A 23 -6.33 -6.91 4.08
N PHE A 24 -6.03 -6.05 3.13
CA PHE A 24 -5.46 -6.42 1.84
C PHE A 24 -4.36 -5.43 1.49
N ALA A 25 -3.22 -5.91 1.04
CA ALA A 25 -2.10 -5.06 0.62
C ALA A 25 -1.71 -5.37 -0.81
N PHE A 26 -1.48 -4.32 -1.60
CA PHE A 26 -1.12 -4.44 -3.02
C PHE A 26 -0.30 -3.23 -3.44
N LEU A 27 0.40 -3.36 -4.58
CA LEU A 27 1.20 -2.27 -5.11
C LEU A 27 0.31 -1.16 -5.68
N ASP A 28 0.70 0.10 -5.43
CA ASP A 28 0.12 1.23 -6.15
C ASP A 28 0.64 1.19 -7.59
N ILE A 29 -0.27 1.19 -8.57
CA ILE A 29 0.11 1.15 -10.00
C ILE A 29 0.58 2.50 -10.53
N PHE A 30 0.37 3.57 -9.76
CA PHE A 30 0.91 4.90 -10.02
C PHE A 30 1.81 5.32 -8.84
N PRO A 31 2.93 4.59 -8.63
CA PRO A 31 3.69 4.76 -7.39
C PRO A 31 4.52 6.04 -7.37
N LEU A 32 4.71 6.57 -6.17
CA LEU A 32 5.66 7.67 -5.94
C LEU A 32 7.10 7.15 -6.03
N ARG A 33 7.30 5.92 -5.55
CA ARG A 33 8.59 5.24 -5.56
C ARG A 33 8.37 3.77 -5.86
N GLU A 34 9.40 3.11 -6.40
CA GLU A 34 9.39 1.66 -6.55
C GLU A 34 9.25 1.02 -5.18
N GLY A 35 8.24 0.20 -5.00
CA GLY A 35 7.93 -0.42 -3.71
C GLY A 35 6.81 0.26 -2.91
N HIS A 36 6.10 1.20 -3.52
CA HIS A 36 4.96 1.87 -2.93
C HIS A 36 3.79 0.89 -2.79
N VAL A 37 3.41 0.56 -1.56
CA VAL A 37 2.35 -0.39 -1.23
C VAL A 37 1.17 0.33 -0.60
N LEU A 38 -0.04 -0.11 -0.93
CA LEU A 38 -1.27 0.33 -0.28
C LEU A 38 -1.77 -0.77 0.65
N VAL A 39 -2.15 -0.40 1.86
CA VAL A 39 -2.80 -1.28 2.82
C VAL A 39 -4.23 -0.78 3.01
N VAL A 40 -5.21 -1.64 2.73
CA VAL A 40 -6.62 -1.27 2.80
C VAL A 40 -7.40 -2.23 3.70
N PRO A 41 -8.39 -1.72 4.46
CA PRO A 41 -9.32 -2.61 5.15
C PRO A 41 -10.29 -3.21 4.14
N LYS A 42 -10.75 -4.42 4.40
CA LYS A 42 -11.75 -5.08 3.54
C LYS A 42 -13.14 -4.49 3.70
N THR A 43 -13.38 -3.74 4.78
CA THR A 43 -14.62 -2.98 4.93
C THR A 43 -14.52 -1.65 4.20
N GLU A 44 -15.59 -1.28 3.49
CA GLU A 44 -15.61 -0.05 2.70
C GLU A 44 -15.98 1.14 3.57
N THR A 45 -14.97 1.83 4.08
CA THR A 45 -15.10 3.02 4.92
C THR A 45 -14.27 4.12 4.27
N ASP A 46 -14.85 5.29 4.03
CA ASP A 46 -14.17 6.39 3.34
C ASP A 46 -13.06 6.99 4.21
N LYS A 47 -13.42 7.52 5.37
CA LYS A 47 -12.47 8.24 6.22
C LYS A 47 -11.74 7.28 7.14
N PHE A 48 -10.40 7.39 7.16
CA PHE A 48 -9.54 6.52 7.93
C PHE A 48 -9.95 6.44 9.41
N PHE A 49 -10.24 7.59 10.03
CA PHE A 49 -10.57 7.61 11.44
C PHE A 49 -12.03 7.26 11.75
N ASP A 50 -12.83 6.93 10.74
CA ASP A 50 -14.15 6.35 10.94
C ASP A 50 -14.10 4.81 11.00
N LEU A 51 -12.92 4.22 10.82
CA LEU A 51 -12.74 2.79 11.00
C LEU A 51 -12.95 2.40 12.47
N PRO A 52 -13.52 1.20 12.74
CA PRO A 52 -13.61 0.69 14.11
C PRO A 52 -12.23 0.62 14.78
N ASP A 53 -12.20 0.78 16.09
CA ASP A 53 -10.96 0.78 16.88
C ASP A 53 -10.10 -0.45 16.61
N GLU A 54 -10.72 -1.63 16.50
CA GLU A 54 -9.99 -2.88 16.24
C GLU A 54 -9.31 -2.86 14.87
N PHE A 55 -9.95 -2.25 13.86
CA PHE A 55 -9.33 -2.12 12.54
C PHE A 55 -8.14 -1.19 12.59
N LEU A 56 -8.27 -0.05 13.27
CA LEU A 56 -7.14 0.91 13.40
C LEU A 56 -5.94 0.27 14.08
N SER A 57 -6.15 -0.43 15.20
CA SER A 57 -5.06 -1.05 15.95
C SER A 57 -4.42 -2.21 15.18
N GLU A 58 -5.21 -3.05 14.55
CA GLU A 58 -4.71 -4.22 13.83
C GLU A 58 -4.07 -3.87 12.49
N MET A 59 -4.45 -2.73 11.89
CA MET A 59 -3.91 -2.32 10.58
C MET A 59 -2.42 -2.06 10.63
N LEU A 60 -1.92 -1.41 11.67
CA LEU A 60 -0.49 -1.19 11.84
C LEU A 60 0.27 -2.49 12.07
N LEU A 61 -0.33 -3.42 12.82
CA LEU A 61 0.28 -4.74 13.04
C LEU A 61 0.34 -5.55 11.75
N PHE A 62 -0.69 -5.46 10.91
CA PHE A 62 -0.69 -6.07 9.59
C PHE A 62 0.38 -5.46 8.69
N ALA A 63 0.52 -4.13 8.73
CA ALA A 63 1.47 -3.39 7.88
C ALA A 63 2.94 -3.61 8.31
N LYS A 64 3.20 -3.88 9.58
CA LYS A 64 4.56 -3.96 10.11
C LYS A 64 5.47 -4.92 9.34
N PRO A 65 5.13 -6.19 9.12
CA PRO A 65 6.00 -7.09 8.35
C PRO A 65 6.17 -6.64 6.89
N ILE A 66 5.16 -6.00 6.31
CA ILE A 66 5.25 -5.47 4.95
C ILE A 66 6.25 -4.32 4.90
N ALA A 67 6.18 -3.39 5.86
CA ALA A 67 7.13 -2.27 5.95
C ALA A 67 8.57 -2.77 6.12
N LYS A 68 8.78 -3.80 6.93
CA LYS A 68 10.09 -4.43 7.10
C LYS A 68 10.58 -5.07 5.80
N ALA A 69 9.69 -5.73 5.06
CA ALA A 69 10.01 -6.34 3.77
C ALA A 69 10.41 -5.25 2.75
N ILE A 70 9.70 -4.13 2.73
CA ILE A 70 10.04 -2.99 1.87
C ILE A 70 11.46 -2.49 2.19
N GLU A 71 11.77 -2.32 3.47
CA GLU A 71 13.09 -1.85 3.90
C GLU A 71 14.21 -2.81 3.49
N ARG A 72 13.95 -4.12 3.52
CA ARG A 72 14.91 -5.13 3.06
C ARG A 72 15.03 -5.21 1.54
N SER A 73 13.98 -4.80 0.83
CA SER A 73 13.90 -4.97 -0.63
C SER A 73 14.54 -3.83 -1.41
N PHE A 74 14.58 -2.63 -0.84
CA PHE A 74 15.02 -1.44 -1.58
C PHE A 74 16.07 -0.67 -0.80
N ASN A 75 16.91 0.06 -1.55
CA ASN A 75 17.92 0.94 -0.96
C ASN A 75 17.24 2.22 -0.49
N CYS A 76 16.79 2.21 0.75
CA CYS A 76 16.08 3.32 1.36
C CYS A 76 16.50 3.50 2.82
N ASN A 77 16.27 4.71 3.34
CA ASN A 77 16.52 5.01 4.74
C ASN A 77 15.54 4.26 5.64
N ARG A 78 14.26 4.29 5.27
CA ARG A 78 13.18 3.62 6.00
C ARG A 78 11.93 3.54 5.16
N CYS A 79 10.93 2.81 5.64
CA CYS A 79 9.57 2.83 5.09
C CYS A 79 8.79 3.97 5.75
N GLY A 80 8.29 4.89 4.93
CA GLY A 80 7.41 5.95 5.40
C GLY A 80 5.95 5.51 5.36
N VAL A 81 5.13 6.14 6.19
CA VAL A 81 3.69 5.85 6.29
C VAL A 81 2.92 7.15 6.11
N GLU A 82 1.90 7.15 5.27
CA GLU A 82 1.05 8.33 5.07
C GLU A 82 -0.39 7.91 4.77
N VAL A 83 -1.34 8.68 5.32
CA VAL A 83 -2.77 8.55 5.03
C VAL A 83 -3.24 9.89 4.47
N VAL A 84 -3.78 9.89 3.25
CA VAL A 84 -4.26 11.11 2.58
C VAL A 84 -5.77 11.04 2.36
N GLY A 85 -6.24 10.09 1.54
CA GLY A 85 -7.66 9.81 1.39
C GLY A 85 -8.46 10.83 0.59
N LEU A 86 -7.83 11.57 -0.31
CA LEU A 86 -8.53 12.61 -1.08
C LEU A 86 -9.07 12.12 -2.42
N GLU A 87 -8.57 11.01 -2.95
CA GLU A 87 -8.93 10.54 -4.29
C GLU A 87 -9.91 9.38 -4.28
N VAL A 88 -9.64 8.34 -3.48
CA VAL A 88 -10.48 7.14 -3.43
C VAL A 88 -11.24 7.12 -2.10
N PRO A 89 -12.59 7.03 -2.11
CA PRO A 89 -13.39 7.02 -0.88
C PRO A 89 -13.38 5.66 -0.19
N HIS A 90 -12.21 5.12 0.06
CA HIS A 90 -11.94 3.87 0.74
C HIS A 90 -10.64 4.06 1.50
N ALA A 91 -10.71 4.01 2.82
CA ALA A 91 -9.57 4.27 3.70
C ALA A 91 -8.37 3.43 3.30
N HIS A 92 -7.21 4.04 3.23
CA HIS A 92 -5.99 3.33 2.85
C HIS A 92 -4.75 4.02 3.43
N MET A 93 -3.75 3.20 3.68
CA MET A 93 -2.46 3.62 4.22
C MET A 93 -1.41 3.38 3.16
N HIS A 94 -0.58 4.39 2.89
CA HIS A 94 0.56 4.27 1.98
C HIS A 94 1.80 3.85 2.75
N LEU A 95 2.49 2.83 2.23
CA LEU A 95 3.81 2.41 2.70
C LEU A 95 4.79 2.67 1.56
N ILE A 96 5.78 3.52 1.78
CA ILE A 96 6.67 3.98 0.71
C ILE A 96 8.11 3.96 1.21
N PRO A 97 9.05 3.33 0.47
CA PRO A 97 10.46 3.44 0.84
C PRO A 97 10.95 4.87 0.60
N ILE A 98 11.53 5.49 1.62
CA ILE A 98 11.89 6.91 1.55
C ILE A 98 13.32 7.16 2.00
N ASN A 99 13.90 8.25 1.45
CA ASN A 99 15.18 8.82 1.87
C ASN A 99 15.03 10.27 2.31
N SER A 100 13.93 10.93 1.94
CA SER A 100 13.63 12.30 2.34
C SER A 100 12.11 12.49 2.43
N ALA A 101 11.70 13.57 3.09
CA ALA A 101 10.27 13.91 3.20
C ALA A 101 9.63 14.14 1.82
N ASN A 102 10.40 14.63 0.85
CA ASN A 102 9.89 14.86 -0.50
C ASN A 102 9.47 13.58 -1.22
N ASP A 103 9.94 12.42 -0.77
CA ASP A 103 9.52 11.11 -1.33
C ASP A 103 8.06 10.81 -1.01
N LEU A 104 7.47 11.50 -0.04
CA LEU A 104 6.04 11.40 0.31
C LEU A 104 5.20 12.52 -0.29
N ASN A 105 5.74 13.29 -1.21
CA ASN A 105 5.04 14.39 -1.84
C ASN A 105 4.14 13.90 -2.97
N PHE A 106 2.83 13.84 -2.72
CA PHE A 106 1.84 13.34 -3.68
C PHE A 106 1.56 14.31 -4.84
N THR A 107 2.13 15.52 -4.81
CA THR A 107 2.05 16.45 -5.95
C THR A 107 3.11 16.18 -7.02
N LYS A 108 4.08 15.32 -6.73
CA LYS A 108 5.11 14.92 -7.70
C LYS A 108 4.51 14.02 -8.77
N ASP A 109 5.19 13.97 -9.92
CA ASP A 109 4.85 13.03 -10.97
C ASP A 109 5.03 11.59 -10.46
N LYS A 110 4.05 10.75 -10.78
CA LYS A 110 4.12 9.34 -10.44
C LYS A 110 5.04 8.60 -11.42
N LEU A 111 5.66 7.52 -10.94
CA LEU A 111 6.46 6.67 -11.80
C LEU A 111 5.56 5.92 -12.78
N LYS A 112 6.10 5.70 -14.00
CA LYS A 112 5.45 4.84 -14.99
C LYS A 112 6.22 3.54 -15.04
N MET A 113 5.60 2.46 -14.60
CA MET A 113 6.24 1.16 -14.53
C MET A 113 5.51 0.15 -15.43
N THR A 114 6.28 -0.67 -16.11
CA THR A 114 5.72 -1.73 -16.95
C THR A 114 5.15 -2.85 -16.07
N PRO A 115 4.22 -3.69 -16.59
CA PRO A 115 3.75 -4.86 -15.85
C PRO A 115 4.87 -5.78 -15.39
N GLU A 116 5.93 -5.93 -16.18
CA GLU A 116 7.09 -6.75 -15.81
C GLU A 116 7.83 -6.17 -14.61
N GLN A 117 8.03 -4.84 -14.60
CA GLN A 117 8.66 -4.14 -13.48
C GLN A 117 7.81 -4.27 -12.21
N MET A 118 6.50 -4.07 -12.33
CA MET A 118 5.57 -4.20 -11.20
C MET A 118 5.59 -5.62 -10.62
N LYS A 119 5.58 -6.63 -11.48
CA LYS A 119 5.63 -8.02 -11.04
C LYS A 119 6.93 -8.32 -10.31
N LYS A 120 8.04 -7.80 -10.79
CA LYS A 120 9.35 -7.97 -10.15
C LYS A 120 9.37 -7.33 -8.76
N VAL A 121 8.80 -6.14 -8.61
CA VAL A 121 8.67 -5.46 -7.32
C VAL A 121 7.82 -6.31 -6.37
N GLN A 122 6.69 -6.80 -6.84
CA GLN A 122 5.82 -7.68 -6.06
C GLN A 122 6.58 -8.91 -5.55
N GLU A 123 7.27 -9.61 -6.44
CA GLU A 123 8.02 -10.82 -6.10
C GLU A 123 9.14 -10.52 -5.09
N THR A 124 9.81 -9.38 -5.25
CA THR A 124 10.88 -8.97 -4.34
C THR A 124 10.35 -8.73 -2.93
N ILE A 125 9.27 -7.98 -2.79
CA ILE A 125 8.69 -7.69 -1.48
C ILE A 125 8.14 -8.97 -0.84
N VAL A 126 7.38 -9.76 -1.59
CA VAL A 126 6.80 -11.02 -1.09
C VAL A 126 7.90 -11.98 -0.65
N GLY A 127 8.99 -12.05 -1.41
CA GLY A 127 10.14 -12.89 -1.05
C GLY A 127 10.85 -12.46 0.22
N ASN A 128 10.65 -11.23 0.68
CA ASN A 128 11.26 -10.68 1.89
C ASN A 128 10.29 -10.59 3.08
N LEU A 129 9.07 -11.07 2.91
CA LEU A 129 8.10 -11.11 4.01
C LEU A 129 8.47 -12.08 5.13
#